data_203db7ce7d9b4499964be5c1f218f3fa
#
_entry.id   203db7ce7d9b4499964be5c1f218f3fa
#
_cell.length_a   1.000
_cell.length_b   1.000
_cell.length_c   1.000
_cell.angle_alpha   90.00
_cell.angle_beta   90.00
_cell.angle_gamma   90.00
#
_symmetry.space_group_name_H-M   'P 1'
#
loop_
_entity.id
_entity.type
_entity.pdbx_description
1 polymer ?
#
loop_
_entity_poly.entity_id
_entity_poly.type
_entity_poly.pdbx_seq_one_letter_code
_entity_poly.pdbx_strand_id
1 'polypeptide(L)'
;MDKVKELKRAGATGVIFYQTKEQGNNPVSFDLEGLGERFPVGVIGHDAGSVLAQHAQDYQLHIANKFKRVPYDAANQLSDFSSWGLSADGDLKPDVTLPGGMIYSSVNNGEYYMDRGTSMASPHAAGATALVKQALKERFPHLSPEQLQVLVKQ
;
A
#
# COMPACT_ATOMS: atom_id res chain seq x y z
N MET A 1 -2.62 16.31 6.09
CA MET A 1 -2.33 17.31 5.05
C MET A 1 -2.20 18.72 5.60
N ASP A 2 -3.13 19.20 6.40
CA ASP A 2 -3.12 20.59 6.91
C ASP A 2 -1.89 20.96 7.73
N LYS A 3 -1.40 20.04 8.58
CA LYS A 3 -0.16 20.25 9.34
C LYS A 3 1.07 20.52 8.47
N VAL A 4 1.21 19.84 7.33
CA VAL A 4 2.34 20.07 6.41
C VAL A 4 2.24 21.46 5.77
N LYS A 5 1.04 21.86 5.37
CA LYS A 5 0.78 23.20 4.83
C LYS A 5 1.07 24.29 5.87
N GLU A 6 0.67 24.08 7.11
CA GLU A 6 0.98 24.99 8.21
C GLU A 6 2.48 25.11 8.47
N LEU A 7 3.21 23.99 8.53
CA LEU A 7 4.66 23.99 8.71
C LEU A 7 5.37 24.70 7.54
N LYS A 8 4.93 24.46 6.31
CA LYS A 8 5.45 25.18 5.14
C LYS A 8 5.20 26.69 5.23
N ARG A 9 4.00 27.12 5.66
CA ARG A 9 3.69 28.53 5.90
C ARG A 9 4.53 29.15 7.03
N ALA A 10 4.88 28.34 8.03
CA ALA A 10 5.76 28.73 9.12
C ALA A 10 7.24 28.79 8.72
N GLY A 11 7.59 28.51 7.46
CA GLY A 11 8.96 28.62 6.94
C GLY A 11 9.75 27.31 6.91
N ALA A 12 9.13 26.19 7.19
CA ALA A 12 9.81 24.90 7.03
C ALA A 12 10.16 24.64 5.56
N THR A 13 11.37 24.15 5.30
CA THR A 13 11.88 23.77 3.97
C THR A 13 11.64 22.31 3.62
N GLY A 14 11.23 21.51 4.57
CA GLY A 14 10.85 20.11 4.44
C GLY A 14 10.28 19.59 5.76
N VAL A 15 9.64 18.43 5.74
CA VAL A 15 9.05 17.81 6.93
C VAL A 15 9.38 16.33 6.95
N ILE A 16 9.79 15.83 8.11
CA ILE A 16 9.91 14.42 8.37
C ILE A 16 8.96 14.05 9.50
N PHE A 17 8.07 13.12 9.19
CA PHE A 17 7.24 12.48 10.20
C PHE A 17 7.94 11.21 10.69
N TYR A 18 7.73 10.86 11.94
CA TYR A 18 8.13 9.55 12.42
C TYR A 18 6.95 8.86 13.09
N GLN A 19 7.02 7.55 13.09
CA GLN A 19 5.93 6.71 13.58
C GLN A 19 5.87 6.68 15.10
N THR A 20 4.68 6.45 15.64
CA THR A 20 4.50 6.18 17.06
C THR A 20 5.12 4.83 17.42
N LYS A 21 5.31 4.59 18.73
CA LYS A 21 5.84 3.32 19.21
C LYS A 21 4.98 2.13 18.81
N GLU A 22 3.66 2.31 18.79
CA GLU A 22 2.68 1.28 18.39
C GLU A 22 2.78 0.95 16.90
N GLN A 23 3.09 1.93 16.06
CA GLN A 23 3.27 1.75 14.61
C GLN A 23 4.64 1.14 14.27
N GLY A 24 5.61 1.28 15.15
CA GLY A 24 6.93 0.69 15.00
C GLY A 24 7.76 1.30 13.88
N ASN A 25 8.48 0.45 13.13
CA ASN A 25 9.39 0.88 12.08
C ASN A 25 8.89 0.60 10.66
N ASN A 26 7.65 0.16 10.52
CA ASN A 26 7.10 -0.20 9.22
C ASN A 26 6.86 1.05 8.37
N PRO A 27 7.23 1.03 7.08
CA PRO A 27 6.99 2.18 6.21
C PRO A 27 5.49 2.42 6.02
N VAL A 28 5.10 3.69 6.02
CA VAL A 28 3.75 4.13 5.66
C VAL A 28 3.82 5.07 4.47
N SER A 29 2.80 5.01 3.62
CA SER A 29 2.63 5.97 2.53
C SER A 29 1.75 7.13 2.99
N PHE A 30 2.00 8.31 2.43
CA PHE A 30 1.18 9.51 2.61
C PHE A 30 0.71 10.03 1.28
N ASP A 31 -0.48 10.54 1.28
CA ASP A 31 -0.96 11.38 0.21
C ASP A 31 -0.37 12.80 0.36
N LEU A 32 0.36 13.22 -0.66
CA LEU A 32 1.05 14.51 -0.72
C LEU A 32 0.37 15.51 -1.67
N GLU A 33 -0.85 15.22 -2.11
CA GLU A 33 -1.59 16.10 -3.01
C GLU A 33 -1.60 17.56 -2.52
N GLY A 34 -1.30 18.47 -3.42
CA GLY A 34 -1.37 19.91 -3.17
C GLY A 34 -0.19 20.51 -2.39
N LEU A 35 0.91 19.79 -2.18
CA LEU A 35 2.13 20.34 -1.54
C LEU A 35 3.10 20.98 -2.54
N GLY A 36 2.95 20.69 -3.83
CA GLY A 36 3.87 21.12 -4.88
C GLY A 36 5.15 20.29 -4.95
N GLU A 37 5.74 20.19 -6.15
CA GLU A 37 6.82 19.27 -6.48
C GLU A 37 8.15 19.47 -5.73
N ARG A 38 8.31 20.55 -4.99
CA ARG A 38 9.60 20.94 -4.38
C ARG A 38 9.60 21.00 -2.86
N PHE A 39 8.58 20.48 -2.19
CA PHE A 39 8.56 20.44 -0.74
C PHE A 39 8.78 19.01 -0.26
N PRO A 40 9.99 18.66 0.22
CA PRO A 40 10.28 17.29 0.63
C PRO A 40 9.50 16.92 1.89
N VAL A 41 8.79 15.79 1.81
CA VAL A 41 8.13 15.17 2.95
C VAL A 41 8.57 13.73 3.02
N GLY A 42 8.96 13.30 4.20
CA GLY A 42 9.40 11.93 4.46
C GLY A 42 8.74 11.33 5.68
N VAL A 43 8.76 10.01 5.75
CA VAL A 43 8.36 9.26 6.94
C VAL A 43 9.45 8.29 7.29
N ILE A 44 9.74 8.20 8.56
CA ILE A 44 10.72 7.27 9.12
C ILE A 44 10.11 6.46 10.24
N GLY A 45 10.70 5.31 10.53
CA GLY A 45 10.26 4.47 11.63
C GLY A 45 10.46 5.12 12.99
N HIS A 46 9.82 4.54 13.99
CA HIS A 46 9.84 5.04 15.37
C HIS A 46 11.24 5.22 15.95
N ASP A 47 12.10 4.21 15.80
CA ASP A 47 13.41 4.21 16.46
C ASP A 47 14.32 5.33 15.94
N ALA A 48 14.45 5.43 14.61
CA ALA A 48 15.22 6.50 13.98
C ALA A 48 14.62 7.89 14.28
N GLY A 49 13.29 7.98 14.25
CA GLY A 49 12.58 9.22 14.51
C GLY A 49 12.72 9.72 15.94
N SER A 50 12.69 8.82 16.92
CA SER A 50 12.88 9.14 18.33
C SER A 50 14.26 9.73 18.60
N VAL A 51 15.29 9.13 17.99
CA VAL A 51 16.68 9.64 18.11
C VAL A 51 16.80 11.02 17.47
N LEU A 52 16.28 11.19 16.26
CA LEU A 52 16.33 12.48 15.57
C LEU A 52 15.55 13.57 16.32
N ALA A 53 14.40 13.25 16.90
CA ALA A 53 13.60 14.22 17.65
C ALA A 53 14.30 14.73 18.92
N GLN A 54 15.08 13.85 19.59
CA GLN A 54 15.83 14.22 20.79
C GLN A 54 17.10 15.02 20.50
N HIS A 55 17.69 14.82 19.31
CA HIS A 55 18.99 15.37 18.93
C HIS A 55 18.93 16.16 17.60
N ALA A 56 17.77 16.77 17.30
CA ALA A 56 17.56 17.43 16.00
C ALA A 56 18.58 18.53 15.67
N GLN A 57 19.18 19.16 16.69
CA GLN A 57 20.19 20.20 16.50
C GLN A 57 21.57 19.64 16.16
N ASP A 58 21.82 18.37 16.44
CA ASP A 58 23.13 17.71 16.25
C ASP A 58 23.24 17.04 14.87
N TYR A 59 22.15 17.00 14.12
CA TYR A 59 22.08 16.30 12.84
C TYR A 59 21.75 17.22 11.66
N GLN A 60 22.40 16.96 10.56
CA GLN A 60 22.01 17.48 9.26
C GLN A 60 21.41 16.35 8.42
N LEU A 61 20.22 16.60 7.88
CA LEU A 61 19.57 15.65 6.99
C LEU A 61 20.06 15.82 5.56
N HIS A 62 20.56 14.75 4.98
CA HIS A 62 20.88 14.67 3.56
C HIS A 62 19.99 13.66 2.87
N ILE A 63 19.10 14.11 1.98
CA ILE A 63 18.26 13.24 1.15
C ILE A 63 19.04 12.92 -0.12
N ALA A 64 19.57 11.70 -0.18
CA ALA A 64 20.28 11.23 -1.36
C ALA A 64 19.34 10.48 -2.31
N ASN A 65 19.55 10.60 -3.61
CA ASN A 65 18.83 9.80 -4.61
C ASN A 65 19.38 8.36 -4.64
N LYS A 66 19.33 7.68 -3.49
CA LYS A 66 19.77 6.29 -3.32
C LYS A 66 18.64 5.49 -2.71
N PHE A 67 18.35 4.34 -3.30
CA PHE A 67 17.31 3.43 -2.83
C PHE A 67 17.95 2.13 -2.34
N LYS A 68 17.43 1.60 -1.25
CA LYS A 68 17.79 0.28 -0.73
C LYS A 68 16.54 -0.59 -0.70
N ARG A 69 16.65 -1.81 -1.20
CA ARG A 69 15.62 -2.83 -0.95
C ARG A 69 15.75 -3.33 0.48
N VAL A 70 14.68 -3.26 1.23
CA VAL A 70 14.61 -3.79 2.60
C VAL A 70 13.61 -4.93 2.59
N PRO A 71 13.87 -6.05 3.27
CA PRO A 71 12.86 -7.06 3.52
C PRO A 71 11.66 -6.41 4.23
N TYR A 72 10.47 -6.80 3.84
CA TYR A 72 9.25 -6.39 4.50
C TYR A 72 8.76 -7.53 5.37
N ASP A 73 8.88 -7.40 6.69
CA ASP A 73 8.62 -8.47 7.65
C ASP A 73 7.17 -8.97 7.61
N ALA A 74 6.23 -8.11 7.18
CA ALA A 74 4.84 -8.49 6.97
C ALA A 74 4.55 -9.05 5.56
N ALA A 75 5.57 -9.29 4.72
CA ALA A 75 5.37 -9.92 3.42
C ALA A 75 4.76 -11.32 3.58
N ASN A 76 3.79 -11.65 2.73
CA ASN A 76 3.03 -12.90 2.75
C ASN A 76 2.21 -13.14 4.04
N GLN A 77 1.99 -12.10 4.84
CA GLN A 77 1.07 -12.14 5.97
C GLN A 77 -0.24 -11.44 5.61
N LEU A 78 -1.32 -11.87 6.27
CA LEU A 78 -2.60 -11.19 6.15
C LEU A 78 -2.48 -9.78 6.76
N SER A 79 -2.92 -8.76 6.00
CA SER A 79 -2.90 -7.38 6.50
C SER A 79 -3.89 -7.22 7.67
N ASP A 80 -3.54 -6.37 8.62
CA ASP A 80 -4.34 -6.04 9.80
C ASP A 80 -5.71 -5.43 9.46
N PHE A 81 -5.82 -4.78 8.31
CA PHE A 81 -7.07 -4.22 7.79
C PHE A 81 -7.91 -5.22 6.98
N SER A 82 -7.46 -6.47 6.79
CA SER A 82 -8.25 -7.46 6.06
C SER A 82 -9.48 -7.88 6.84
N SER A 83 -10.63 -7.82 6.18
CA SER A 83 -11.85 -8.41 6.74
C SER A 83 -11.85 -9.93 6.49
N TRP A 84 -12.29 -10.67 7.48
CA TRP A 84 -12.45 -12.13 7.41
C TRP A 84 -13.56 -12.57 8.35
N GLY A 85 -14.15 -13.71 8.05
CA GLY A 85 -15.22 -14.28 8.84
C GLY A 85 -16.40 -14.73 7.98
N LEU A 86 -17.57 -14.87 8.62
CA LEU A 86 -18.78 -15.27 7.94
C LEU A 86 -19.47 -14.06 7.28
N SER A 87 -20.00 -14.28 6.07
CA SER A 87 -20.95 -13.37 5.45
C SER A 87 -22.30 -13.43 6.17
N ALA A 88 -23.23 -12.55 5.81
CA ALA A 88 -24.60 -12.55 6.34
C ALA A 88 -25.33 -13.88 6.09
N ASP A 89 -24.98 -14.58 5.01
CA ASP A 89 -25.54 -15.87 4.63
C ASP A 89 -24.78 -17.08 5.24
N GLY A 90 -23.78 -16.82 6.09
CA GLY A 90 -23.00 -17.85 6.79
C GLY A 90 -21.82 -18.42 6.00
N ASP A 91 -21.51 -17.90 4.83
CA ASP A 91 -20.36 -18.32 4.03
C ASP A 91 -19.05 -17.81 4.62
N LEU A 92 -18.02 -18.64 4.63
CA LEU A 92 -16.69 -18.24 5.02
C LEU A 92 -16.07 -17.34 3.93
N LYS A 93 -15.60 -16.17 4.32
CA LYS A 93 -14.95 -15.17 3.46
C LYS A 93 -13.63 -14.65 4.07
N PRO A 94 -12.66 -14.22 3.25
CA PRO A 94 -12.65 -14.15 1.78
C PRO A 94 -12.43 -15.52 1.12
N ASP A 95 -12.85 -15.68 -0.14
CA ASP A 95 -12.56 -16.90 -0.93
C ASP A 95 -11.09 -16.97 -1.32
N VAL A 96 -10.48 -15.82 -1.64
CA VAL A 96 -9.07 -15.68 -2.00
C VAL A 96 -8.48 -14.42 -1.37
N THR A 97 -7.18 -14.44 -1.15
CA THR A 97 -6.43 -13.30 -0.62
C THR A 97 -5.31 -12.94 -1.58
N LEU A 98 -5.24 -11.67 -1.93
CA LEU A 98 -4.23 -11.13 -2.83
C LEU A 98 -3.55 -9.89 -2.22
N PRO A 99 -2.38 -9.48 -2.75
CA PRO A 99 -1.69 -8.29 -2.27
C PRO A 99 -2.58 -7.05 -2.31
N GLY A 100 -2.71 -6.38 -1.17
CA GLY A 100 -3.48 -5.15 -1.01
C GLY A 100 -2.73 -4.09 -0.20
N GLY A 101 -1.51 -4.40 0.26
CA GLY A 101 -0.65 -3.48 1.00
C GLY A 101 0.45 -2.90 0.11
N MET A 102 0.71 -1.59 0.20
CA MET A 102 1.78 -0.91 -0.53
C MET A 102 1.72 -1.16 -2.04
N ILE A 103 0.56 -0.97 -2.64
CA ILE A 103 0.32 -1.18 -4.06
C ILE A 103 0.54 0.12 -4.83
N TYR A 104 1.53 0.11 -5.73
CA TYR A 104 1.78 1.21 -6.65
C TYR A 104 1.03 0.97 -7.96
N SER A 105 0.09 1.83 -8.26
CA SER A 105 -0.78 1.67 -9.44
C SER A 105 -1.20 3.01 -10.01
N SER A 106 -1.80 2.96 -11.20
CA SER A 106 -2.36 4.13 -11.88
C SER A 106 -3.55 4.69 -11.12
N VAL A 107 -3.65 6.00 -11.10
CA VAL A 107 -4.78 6.77 -10.59
C VAL A 107 -5.31 7.71 -11.67
N ASN A 108 -6.24 8.58 -11.33
CA ASN A 108 -6.81 9.55 -12.27
C ASN A 108 -5.73 10.45 -12.89
N ASN A 109 -6.02 11.01 -14.05
CA ASN A 109 -5.17 11.97 -14.78
C ASN A 109 -3.82 11.42 -15.27
N GLY A 110 -3.66 10.10 -15.38
CA GLY A 110 -2.42 9.47 -15.84
C GLY A 110 -1.31 9.45 -14.80
N GLU A 111 -1.61 9.72 -13.56
CA GLU A 111 -0.67 9.67 -12.46
C GLU A 111 -0.56 8.26 -11.88
N TYR A 112 0.45 8.06 -11.03
CA TYR A 112 0.68 6.81 -10.30
C TYR A 112 0.85 7.13 -8.82
N TYR A 113 0.31 6.26 -7.99
CA TYR A 113 0.25 6.48 -6.57
C TYR A 113 0.36 5.16 -5.80
N MET A 114 0.89 5.24 -4.58
CA MET A 114 1.01 4.11 -3.67
C MET A 114 -0.15 4.11 -2.69
N ASP A 115 -0.94 3.03 -2.68
CA ASP A 115 -2.07 2.90 -1.78
C ASP A 115 -2.14 1.52 -1.10
N ARG A 116 -3.01 1.38 -0.13
CA ARG A 116 -3.27 0.14 0.60
C ARG A 116 -4.74 -0.03 0.90
N GLY A 117 -5.20 -1.25 0.88
CA GLY A 117 -6.57 -1.60 1.22
C GLY A 117 -7.04 -2.85 0.50
N THR A 118 -8.14 -3.40 0.95
CA THR A 118 -8.85 -4.47 0.24
C THR A 118 -9.33 -3.99 -1.13
N SER A 119 -9.53 -2.68 -1.31
CA SER A 119 -9.82 -2.04 -2.60
C SER A 119 -8.70 -2.19 -3.62
N MET A 120 -7.45 -2.40 -3.19
CA MET A 120 -6.29 -2.68 -4.05
C MET A 120 -6.12 -4.18 -4.29
N ALA A 121 -6.49 -5.02 -3.34
CA ALA A 121 -6.49 -6.47 -3.49
C ALA A 121 -7.59 -6.95 -4.47
N SER A 122 -8.75 -6.33 -4.48
CA SER A 122 -9.88 -6.71 -5.33
C SER A 122 -9.58 -6.64 -6.84
N PRO A 123 -9.03 -5.55 -7.41
CA PRO A 123 -8.64 -5.52 -8.82
C PRO A 123 -7.49 -6.48 -9.14
N HIS A 124 -6.57 -6.77 -8.20
CA HIS A 124 -5.59 -7.85 -8.36
C HIS A 124 -6.29 -9.20 -8.56
N ALA A 125 -7.29 -9.51 -7.74
CA ALA A 125 -8.08 -10.72 -7.87
C ALA A 125 -8.81 -10.78 -9.22
N ALA A 126 -9.41 -9.67 -9.64
CA ALA A 126 -10.10 -9.58 -10.94
C ALA A 126 -9.13 -9.85 -12.11
N GLY A 127 -7.95 -9.22 -12.10
CA GLY A 127 -6.92 -9.44 -13.12
C GLY A 127 -6.40 -10.87 -13.14
N ALA A 128 -6.05 -11.43 -11.99
CA ALA A 128 -5.61 -12.83 -11.88
C ALA A 128 -6.68 -13.80 -12.37
N THR A 129 -7.93 -13.59 -11.98
CA THR A 129 -9.07 -14.40 -12.43
C THR A 129 -9.27 -14.34 -13.94
N ALA A 130 -9.07 -13.17 -14.55
CA ALA A 130 -9.16 -13.03 -16.01
C ALA A 130 -8.09 -13.87 -16.74
N LEU A 131 -6.85 -13.87 -16.24
CA LEU A 131 -5.77 -14.70 -16.78
C LEU A 131 -6.04 -16.19 -16.60
N VAL A 132 -6.53 -16.60 -15.43
CA VAL A 132 -6.92 -18.00 -15.19
C VAL A 132 -8.05 -18.41 -16.13
N LYS A 133 -9.08 -17.57 -16.29
CA LYS A 133 -10.18 -17.83 -17.26
C LYS A 133 -9.68 -17.96 -18.68
N GLN A 134 -8.75 -17.12 -19.10
CA GLN A 134 -8.14 -17.20 -20.42
C GLN A 134 -7.44 -18.55 -20.60
N ALA A 135 -6.57 -18.93 -19.68
CA ALA A 135 -5.84 -20.20 -19.72
C ALA A 135 -6.78 -21.42 -19.72
N LEU A 136 -7.84 -21.39 -18.91
CA LEU A 136 -8.84 -22.45 -18.88
C LEU A 136 -9.62 -22.54 -20.20
N LYS A 137 -9.98 -21.41 -20.80
CA LYS A 137 -10.67 -21.38 -22.09
C LYS A 137 -9.80 -21.94 -23.21
N GLU A 138 -8.51 -21.66 -23.22
CA GLU A 138 -7.57 -22.20 -24.19
C GLU A 138 -7.40 -23.72 -23.99
N ARG A 139 -7.33 -24.19 -22.76
CA ARG A 139 -7.16 -25.62 -22.44
C ARG A 139 -8.43 -26.44 -22.61
N PHE A 140 -9.59 -25.84 -22.40
CA PHE A 140 -10.90 -26.46 -22.40
C PHE A 140 -11.90 -25.68 -23.25
N PRO A 141 -11.68 -25.59 -24.58
CA PRO A 141 -12.49 -24.73 -25.46
C PRO A 141 -13.96 -25.14 -25.59
N HIS A 142 -14.29 -26.36 -25.14
CA HIS A 142 -15.65 -26.94 -25.21
C HIS A 142 -16.49 -26.59 -23.97
N LEU A 143 -15.90 -26.01 -22.91
CA LEU A 143 -16.62 -25.65 -21.69
C LEU A 143 -17.38 -24.34 -21.86
N SER A 144 -18.60 -24.31 -21.33
CA SER A 144 -19.38 -23.07 -21.27
C SER A 144 -18.76 -22.05 -20.31
N PRO A 145 -19.08 -20.75 -20.42
CA PRO A 145 -18.65 -19.74 -19.47
C PRO A 145 -18.99 -20.06 -18.01
N GLU A 146 -20.16 -20.67 -17.77
CA GLU A 146 -20.63 -21.07 -16.44
C GLU A 146 -19.76 -22.22 -15.89
N GLN A 147 -19.44 -23.22 -16.70
CA GLN A 147 -18.56 -24.32 -16.32
C GLN A 147 -17.14 -23.82 -16.03
N LEU A 148 -16.61 -22.89 -16.83
CA LEU A 148 -15.32 -22.25 -16.57
C LEU A 148 -15.32 -21.47 -15.26
N GLN A 149 -16.44 -20.81 -14.91
CA GLN A 149 -16.57 -20.08 -13.65
C GLN A 149 -16.52 -21.01 -12.43
N VAL A 150 -17.08 -22.20 -12.52
CA VAL A 150 -16.99 -23.21 -11.45
C VAL A 150 -15.54 -23.65 -11.24
N LEU A 151 -14.77 -23.88 -12.30
CA LEU A 151 -13.36 -24.26 -12.23
C LEU A 151 -12.46 -23.15 -11.64
N VAL A 152 -12.80 -21.88 -11.87
CA VAL A 152 -12.06 -20.76 -11.30
C VAL A 152 -12.23 -20.65 -9.78
N LYS A 153 -13.34 -21.17 -9.24
CA LYS A 153 -13.64 -21.14 -7.81
C LYS A 153 -13.02 -22.31 -7.01
N GLN A 154 -12.52 -23.31 -7.69
CA GLN A 154 -11.83 -24.47 -7.09
C GLN A 154 -10.33 -24.23 -7.00
#